data_cf98c72f6a7576bc914f2828d23bec2e
#
_entry.id   cf98c72f6a7576bc914f2828d23bec2e
#
_cell.length_a   1.000
_cell.length_b   1.000
_cell.length_c   1.000
_cell.angle_alpha   90.00
_cell.angle_beta   90.00
_cell.angle_gamma   90.00
#
_symmetry.space_group_name_H-M   'P 1'
#
loop_
_entity.id
_entity.type
_entity.pdbx_description
1 polymer ?
#
loop_
_entity_poly.entity_id
_entity_poly.type
_entity_poly.pdbx_seq_one_letter_code
_entity_poly.pdbx_strand_id
1 'polypeptide(L)'
;MTKLLSRERYAQARKYLLSSARPLEAAVFRYRFEESTAEAVFAELAKYQNSDGGFGKALEPDLRSPASSPLATTAALQRLRMLNAPAQNPLVYGAIHYLVTAYDPAYQSWPLVPPASEAAPHAPWWN
;
A
#
# COMPACT_ATOMS: atom_id res chain seq x y z
N MET A 1 16.33 -1.78 -29.27
CA MET A 1 15.16 -2.65 -29.58
C MET A 1 14.29 -2.81 -28.33
N THR A 2 13.02 -2.50 -28.46
CA THR A 2 12.08 -2.68 -27.34
C THR A 2 11.75 -4.18 -27.19
N LYS A 3 11.98 -4.70 -25.99
CA LYS A 3 11.55 -6.07 -25.66
C LYS A 3 10.08 -6.04 -25.26
N LEU A 4 9.26 -6.79 -25.97
CA LEU A 4 7.83 -6.96 -25.67
C LEU A 4 7.60 -8.29 -24.97
N LEU A 5 6.62 -8.31 -24.07
CA LEU A 5 6.16 -9.53 -23.44
C LEU A 5 5.31 -10.32 -24.47
N SER A 6 5.59 -11.63 -24.61
CA SER A 6 4.75 -12.47 -25.47
C SER A 6 3.35 -12.65 -24.90
N ARG A 7 2.38 -12.96 -25.75
CA ARG A 7 0.99 -13.25 -25.32
C ARG A 7 0.93 -14.38 -24.30
N GLU A 8 1.73 -15.42 -24.48
CA GLU A 8 1.78 -16.57 -23.58
C GLU A 8 2.31 -16.17 -22.20
N ARG A 9 3.39 -15.41 -22.16
CA ARG A 9 3.96 -14.92 -20.89
C ARG A 9 3.04 -13.93 -20.20
N TYR A 10 2.34 -13.10 -20.95
CA TYR A 10 1.31 -12.22 -20.39
C TYR A 10 0.18 -13.06 -19.77
N ALA A 11 -0.32 -14.08 -20.46
CA ALA A 11 -1.37 -14.96 -19.94
C ALA A 11 -0.94 -15.70 -18.67
N GLN A 12 0.31 -16.16 -18.60
CA GLN A 12 0.88 -16.79 -17.41
C GLN A 12 0.95 -15.81 -16.22
N ALA A 13 1.46 -14.61 -16.46
CA ALA A 13 1.55 -13.56 -15.43
C ALA A 13 0.14 -13.16 -14.94
N ARG A 14 -0.80 -12.98 -15.86
CA ARG A 14 -2.20 -12.70 -15.54
C ARG A 14 -2.80 -13.78 -14.65
N LYS A 15 -2.64 -15.05 -15.04
CA LYS A 15 -3.14 -16.18 -14.25
C LYS A 15 -2.58 -16.16 -12.83
N TYR A 16 -1.29 -15.95 -12.68
CA TYR A 16 -0.64 -15.88 -11.37
C TYR A 16 -1.20 -14.72 -10.54
N LEU A 17 -1.25 -13.52 -11.08
CA LEU A 17 -1.73 -12.33 -10.37
C LEU A 17 -3.18 -12.47 -9.91
N LEU A 18 -4.04 -13.02 -10.77
CA LEU A 18 -5.46 -13.17 -10.44
C LEU A 18 -5.77 -14.34 -9.49
N SER A 19 -4.91 -15.36 -9.44
CA SER A 19 -5.13 -16.55 -8.60
C SER A 19 -4.29 -16.59 -7.31
N SER A 20 -3.12 -15.98 -7.29
CA SER A 20 -2.11 -16.16 -6.23
C SER A 20 -1.67 -14.86 -5.56
N ALA A 21 -1.79 -13.70 -6.22
CA ALA A 21 -1.49 -12.43 -5.62
C ALA A 21 -2.61 -11.98 -4.66
N ARG A 22 -2.30 -11.02 -3.79
CA ARG A 22 -3.32 -10.41 -2.93
C ARG A 22 -4.37 -9.70 -3.78
N PRO A 23 -5.62 -9.56 -3.28
CA PRO A 23 -6.66 -8.82 -4.00
C PRO A 23 -6.25 -7.41 -4.42
N LEU A 24 -5.43 -6.73 -3.64
CA LEU A 24 -4.89 -5.41 -3.97
C LEU A 24 -4.06 -5.43 -5.25
N GLU A 25 -3.08 -6.34 -5.36
CA GLU A 25 -2.23 -6.45 -6.55
C GLU A 25 -3.04 -6.91 -7.78
N ALA A 26 -4.01 -7.80 -7.58
CA ALA A 26 -4.92 -8.20 -8.66
C ALA A 26 -5.77 -7.02 -9.16
N ALA A 27 -6.25 -6.17 -8.26
CA ALA A 27 -7.01 -4.95 -8.62
C ALA A 27 -6.13 -3.94 -9.37
N VAL A 28 -4.88 -3.74 -8.93
CA VAL A 28 -3.91 -2.88 -9.62
C VAL A 28 -3.62 -3.40 -11.02
N PHE A 29 -3.43 -4.71 -11.16
CA PHE A 29 -3.20 -5.33 -12.47
C PHE A 29 -4.37 -5.09 -13.42
N ARG A 30 -5.60 -5.32 -12.97
CA ARG A 30 -6.81 -5.07 -13.77
C ARG A 30 -6.96 -3.61 -14.16
N TYR A 31 -6.63 -2.70 -13.26
CA TYR A 31 -6.64 -1.26 -13.54
C TYR A 31 -5.62 -0.87 -14.62
N ARG A 32 -4.43 -1.45 -14.57
CA ARG A 32 -3.33 -1.10 -15.48
C ARG A 32 -3.45 -1.75 -16.85
N PHE A 33 -3.97 -2.97 -16.93
CA PHE A 33 -3.89 -3.81 -18.13
C PHE A 33 -5.26 -4.30 -18.63
N GLU A 34 -6.30 -4.10 -17.85
CA GLU A 34 -7.67 -4.48 -18.20
C GLU A 34 -8.61 -3.29 -17.97
N GLU A 35 -9.84 -3.39 -18.42
CA GLU A 35 -10.83 -2.33 -18.23
C GLU A 35 -11.41 -2.35 -16.82
N SER A 36 -10.66 -1.85 -15.84
CA SER A 36 -11.12 -1.69 -14.47
C SER A 36 -10.91 -0.26 -13.98
N THR A 37 -11.42 0.04 -12.79
CA THR A 37 -11.48 1.40 -12.25
C THR A 37 -10.50 1.60 -11.09
N ALA A 38 -10.08 2.85 -10.87
CA ALA A 38 -9.29 3.22 -9.70
C ALA A 38 -10.07 2.97 -8.39
N GLU A 39 -11.39 3.10 -8.41
CA GLU A 39 -12.27 2.84 -7.26
C GLU A 39 -12.17 1.40 -6.77
N ALA A 40 -12.01 0.44 -7.67
CA ALA A 40 -11.79 -0.96 -7.30
C ALA A 40 -10.45 -1.13 -6.54
N VAL A 41 -9.42 -0.40 -6.93
CA VAL A 41 -8.13 -0.38 -6.22
C VAL A 41 -8.28 0.33 -4.86
N PHE A 42 -8.98 1.45 -4.81
CA PHE A 42 -9.24 2.16 -3.56
C PHE A 42 -9.98 1.28 -2.55
N ALA A 43 -10.96 0.50 -3.01
CA ALA A 43 -11.70 -0.42 -2.15
C ALA A 43 -10.79 -1.50 -1.53
N GLU A 44 -9.85 -2.04 -2.30
CA GLU A 44 -8.88 -3.01 -1.79
C GLU A 44 -7.86 -2.36 -0.86
N LEU A 45 -7.36 -1.17 -1.20
CA LEU A 45 -6.40 -0.44 -0.38
C LEU A 45 -7.00 -0.01 0.97
N ALA A 46 -8.29 0.34 0.99
CA ALA A 46 -9.01 0.72 2.21
C ALA A 46 -8.97 -0.36 3.30
N LYS A 47 -8.85 -1.62 2.93
CA LYS A 47 -8.76 -2.75 3.89
C LYS A 47 -7.49 -2.71 4.74
N TYR A 48 -6.48 -1.97 4.31
CA TYR A 48 -5.21 -1.80 5.03
C TYR A 48 -5.17 -0.53 5.90
N GLN A 49 -6.18 0.33 5.80
CA GLN A 49 -6.27 1.55 6.61
C GLN A 49 -6.89 1.25 7.97
N ASN A 50 -6.30 1.83 9.01
CA ASN A 50 -6.79 1.78 10.37
C ASN A 50 -7.66 3.00 10.71
N SER A 51 -8.33 2.97 11.87
CA SER A 51 -9.20 4.06 12.32
C SER A 51 -8.46 5.36 12.61
N ASP A 52 -7.15 5.31 12.84
CA ASP A 52 -6.28 6.50 13.00
C ASP A 52 -5.94 7.19 11.68
N GLY A 53 -6.38 6.63 10.56
CA GLY A 53 -6.10 7.10 9.21
C GLY A 53 -4.81 6.55 8.60
N GLY A 54 -3.93 5.99 9.39
CA GLY A 54 -2.71 5.35 8.94
C GLY A 54 -2.95 3.98 8.32
N PHE A 55 -1.94 3.47 7.64
CA PHE A 55 -1.96 2.16 7.01
C PHE A 55 -1.04 1.19 7.74
N GLY A 56 -1.47 -0.04 7.79
CA GLY A 56 -0.77 -1.16 8.40
C GLY A 56 -1.31 -2.47 7.85
N LYS A 57 -1.62 -3.43 8.72
CA LYS A 57 -2.26 -4.71 8.37
C LYS A 57 -1.50 -5.47 7.28
N ALA A 58 -0.16 -5.42 7.35
CA ALA A 58 0.73 -6.05 6.38
C ALA A 58 0.58 -5.51 4.94
N LEU A 59 0.26 -4.22 4.76
CA LEU A 59 0.32 -3.58 3.45
C LEU A 59 1.72 -3.74 2.85
N GLU A 60 2.77 -3.48 3.67
CA GLU A 60 4.14 -3.86 3.33
C GLU A 60 4.38 -5.30 3.79
N PRO A 61 4.67 -6.24 2.86
CA PRO A 61 4.75 -7.67 3.19
C PRO A 61 5.87 -8.03 4.16
N ASP A 62 6.89 -7.19 4.24
CA ASP A 62 8.05 -7.36 5.12
C ASP A 62 7.88 -6.70 6.50
N LEU A 63 6.72 -6.08 6.75
CA LEU A 63 6.30 -5.55 8.05
C LEU A 63 4.85 -5.94 8.30
N ARG A 64 4.64 -7.06 8.97
CA ARG A 64 3.32 -7.69 9.14
C ARG A 64 2.57 -7.22 10.38
N SER A 65 2.87 -6.05 10.89
CA SER A 65 2.13 -5.46 11.98
C SER A 65 0.71 -5.05 11.55
N PRO A 66 -0.32 -5.28 12.39
CA PRO A 66 -1.63 -4.71 12.16
C PRO A 66 -1.67 -3.20 12.41
N ALA A 67 -0.76 -2.67 13.23
CA ALA A 67 -0.70 -1.25 13.58
C ALA A 67 -0.29 -0.39 12.38
N SER A 68 -0.75 0.86 12.38
CA SER A 68 -0.31 1.86 11.42
C SER A 68 1.17 2.20 11.61
N SER A 69 1.85 2.43 10.50
CA SER A 69 3.23 2.93 10.50
C SER A 69 3.41 4.02 9.44
N PRO A 70 4.33 4.97 9.65
CA PRO A 70 4.71 5.90 8.60
C PRO A 70 5.21 5.20 7.34
N LEU A 71 5.91 4.08 7.48
CA LEU A 71 6.36 3.25 6.38
C LEU A 71 5.20 2.78 5.50
N ALA A 72 4.23 2.05 6.08
CA ALA A 72 3.09 1.53 5.34
C ALA A 72 2.18 2.66 4.81
N THR A 73 2.02 3.74 5.57
CA THR A 73 1.22 4.89 5.17
C THR A 73 1.83 5.61 3.97
N THR A 74 3.15 5.78 3.94
CA THR A 74 3.86 6.36 2.79
C THR A 74 3.72 5.46 1.55
N ALA A 75 3.81 4.15 1.71
CA ALA A 75 3.60 3.20 0.62
C ALA A 75 2.17 3.28 0.05
N ALA A 76 1.17 3.45 0.91
CA ALA A 76 -0.21 3.68 0.49
C ALA A 76 -0.37 4.99 -0.30
N LEU A 77 0.23 6.09 0.18
CA LEU A 77 0.19 7.38 -0.50
C LEU A 77 0.85 7.34 -1.87
N GLN A 78 1.93 6.59 -2.04
CA GLN A 78 2.55 6.38 -3.35
C GLN A 78 1.60 5.69 -4.33
N ARG A 79 0.87 4.67 -3.87
CA ARG A 79 -0.15 3.98 -4.68
C ARG A 79 -1.30 4.92 -5.04
N LEU A 80 -1.80 5.68 -4.07
CA LEU A 80 -2.86 6.66 -4.29
C LEU A 80 -2.45 7.74 -5.30
N ARG A 81 -1.20 8.21 -5.23
CA ARG A 81 -0.63 9.15 -6.21
C ARG A 81 -0.60 8.54 -7.62
N MET A 82 -0.18 7.29 -7.76
CA MET A 82 -0.16 6.61 -9.06
C MET A 82 -1.56 6.42 -9.66
N LEU A 83 -2.59 6.41 -8.82
CA LEU A 83 -4.00 6.31 -9.22
C LEU A 83 -4.65 7.69 -9.42
N ASN A 84 -3.90 8.78 -9.29
CA ASN A 84 -4.39 10.16 -9.34
C ASN A 84 -5.54 10.42 -8.35
N ALA A 85 -5.46 9.82 -7.15
CA ALA A 85 -6.46 10.04 -6.12
C ALA A 85 -6.51 11.53 -5.74
N PRO A 86 -7.70 12.16 -5.70
CA PRO A 86 -7.82 13.54 -5.28
C PRO A 86 -7.54 13.71 -3.79
N ALA A 87 -7.13 14.91 -3.38
CA ALA A 87 -6.84 15.22 -1.98
C ALA A 87 -8.04 14.98 -1.04
N GLN A 88 -9.25 15.09 -1.57
CA GLN A 88 -10.51 14.85 -0.85
C GLN A 88 -10.85 13.37 -0.68
N ASN A 89 -10.13 12.47 -1.36
CA ASN A 89 -10.33 11.04 -1.16
C ASN A 89 -10.08 10.70 0.30
N PRO A 90 -11.01 10.01 1.00
CA PRO A 90 -10.87 9.70 2.42
C PRO A 90 -9.58 8.95 2.77
N LEU A 91 -9.07 8.10 1.87
CA LEU A 91 -7.81 7.38 2.06
C LEU A 91 -6.62 8.34 2.10
N VAL A 92 -6.60 9.34 1.21
CA VAL A 92 -5.55 10.37 1.18
C VAL A 92 -5.63 11.25 2.41
N TYR A 93 -6.82 11.76 2.72
CA TYR A 93 -7.04 12.63 3.86
C TYR A 93 -6.65 11.96 5.18
N GLY A 94 -7.10 10.72 5.40
CA GLY A 94 -6.76 9.95 6.59
C GLY A 94 -5.26 9.69 6.72
N ALA A 95 -4.60 9.33 5.62
CA ALA A 95 -3.16 9.08 5.60
C ALA A 95 -2.35 10.33 5.97
N ILE A 96 -2.71 11.49 5.43
CA ILE A 96 -2.05 12.76 5.74
C ILE A 96 -2.29 13.13 7.21
N HIS A 97 -3.52 12.99 7.69
CA HIS A 97 -3.85 13.25 9.10
C HIS A 97 -3.01 12.36 10.04
N TYR A 98 -2.90 11.07 9.73
CA TYR A 98 -2.05 10.16 10.50
C TYR A 98 -0.59 10.62 10.50
N LEU A 99 -0.01 10.96 9.36
CA LEU A 99 1.39 11.40 9.28
C LEU A 99 1.64 12.70 10.07
N VAL A 100 0.70 13.64 10.04
CA VAL A 100 0.79 14.87 10.85
C VAL A 100 0.83 14.53 12.34
N THR A 101 -0.03 13.60 12.78
CA THR A 101 -0.09 13.17 14.19
C THR A 101 1.15 12.34 14.61
N ALA A 102 1.68 11.52 13.70
CA ALA A 102 2.82 10.65 13.96
C ALA A 102 4.19 11.37 13.89
N TYR A 103 4.22 12.62 13.44
CA TYR A 103 5.44 13.42 13.40
C TYR A 103 5.99 13.67 14.80
N ASP A 104 7.26 13.39 15.00
CA ASP A 104 7.95 13.65 16.27
C ASP A 104 8.75 14.96 16.17
N PRO A 105 8.28 16.04 16.81
CA PRO A 105 8.96 17.34 16.73
C PRO A 105 10.30 17.36 17.46
N ALA A 106 10.52 16.49 18.43
CA ALA A 106 11.79 16.42 19.16
C ALA A 106 12.92 15.90 18.27
N TYR A 107 12.62 14.92 17.42
CA TYR A 107 13.56 14.36 16.45
C TYR A 107 13.42 14.94 15.05
N GLN A 108 12.41 15.81 14.83
CA GLN A 108 12.09 16.40 13.52
C GLN A 108 11.93 15.33 12.42
N SER A 109 11.30 14.22 12.76
CA SER A 109 11.20 13.03 11.89
C SER A 109 9.99 12.16 12.23
N TRP A 110 9.83 11.10 11.48
CA TRP A 110 8.87 10.04 11.75
C TRP A 110 9.59 8.75 12.13
N PRO A 111 9.17 8.04 13.19
CA PRO A 111 9.60 6.66 13.41
C PRO A 111 8.98 5.80 12.31
N LEU A 112 9.79 5.29 11.38
CA LEU A 112 9.29 4.49 10.25
C LEU A 112 8.55 3.25 10.70
N VAL A 113 9.07 2.60 11.73
CA VAL A 113 8.48 1.41 12.36
C VAL A 113 8.25 1.75 13.84
N PRO A 114 7.01 2.04 14.26
CA PRO A 114 6.71 2.35 15.65
C PRO A 114 6.96 1.14 16.57
N PRO A 115 7.23 1.34 17.88
CA PRO A 115 7.44 0.25 18.84
C PRO A 115 6.30 -0.78 18.88
N ALA A 116 5.07 -0.36 18.64
CA ALA A 116 3.91 -1.26 18.54
C ALA A 116 4.04 -2.31 17.42
N SER A 117 4.91 -2.08 16.45
CA SER A 117 5.15 -2.97 15.32
C SER A 117 6.30 -3.96 15.56
N GLU A 118 7.10 -3.77 16.59
CA GLU A 118 8.30 -4.59 16.85
C GLU A 118 7.97 -6.05 17.20
N ALA A 119 6.82 -6.28 17.82
CA ALA A 119 6.37 -7.64 18.18
C ALA A 119 5.85 -8.44 16.99
N ALA A 120 5.56 -7.80 15.85
CA ALA A 120 5.05 -8.45 14.66
C ALA A 120 6.19 -9.01 13.80
N PRO A 121 5.96 -10.06 13.00
CA PRO A 121 6.93 -10.54 12.03
C PRO A 121 7.35 -9.43 11.07
N HIS A 122 8.64 -9.20 10.95
CA HIS A 122 9.22 -8.18 10.08
C HIS A 122 10.61 -8.58 9.59
N ALA A 123 11.04 -7.97 8.50
CA ALA A 123 12.37 -8.18 7.98
C ALA A 123 13.44 -7.56 8.91
N PRO A 124 14.66 -8.14 8.96
CA PRO A 124 15.72 -7.69 9.87
C PRO A 124 16.10 -6.22 9.74
N TRP A 125 15.93 -5.64 8.56
CA TRP A 125 16.25 -4.21 8.31
C TRP A 125 15.26 -3.23 8.93
N TRP A 126 14.18 -3.71 9.53
CA TRP A 126 13.24 -2.87 10.27
C TRP A 126 13.46 -2.88 11.80
N ASN A 127 14.59 -3.41 12.26
CA ASN A 127 15.00 -3.36 13.68
C ASN A 127 15.61 -2.01 14.06
#